data_69eb8f5f4f19f4fae57b43f624319528
#
_entry.id   69eb8f5f4f19f4fae57b43f624319528
#
_cell.length_a   1.000
_cell.length_b   1.000
_cell.length_c   1.000
_cell.angle_alpha   90.00
_cell.angle_beta   90.00
_cell.angle_gamma   90.00
#
_symmetry.space_group_name_H-M   'P 1'
#
loop_
_entity.id
_entity.type
_entity.pdbx_description
1 polymer ?
#
loop_
_entity_poly.entity_id
_entity_poly.type
_entity_poly.pdbx_seq_one_letter_code
_entity_poly.pdbx_strand_id
1 'polypeptide(L)'
;MYLIVTRSFPPEIGGMQNLMWGLTKELSKDYMIKVFADYQKDYKFFDEQVSFSIERVAGIKFLRKYRKAQLINEFTKGNKIKGIIADHWKSLELIKTTKRKICLIHGKEINHEKGTSLNKRVLEVLKNVEVIVANSKYTRDLAIQRGVEEEKIVVINPGVNLVQELNKKMLDRVEILLKYNSPRLITISRFDKRKNHEKIIMALRNLKQIYPNIIYICIGYGDEEQNIRKLVE
;
A
#
# COMPACT_ATOMS: atom_id res chain seq x y z
N MET A 1 4.82 -2.82 23.35
CA MET A 1 4.98 -3.36 22.00
C MET A 1 3.73 -3.06 21.19
N TYR A 2 3.86 -2.68 19.92
CA TYR A 2 2.76 -2.65 18.96
C TYR A 2 2.87 -3.81 17.97
N LEU A 3 1.73 -4.32 17.50
CA LEU A 3 1.68 -5.28 16.41
C LEU A 3 1.27 -4.58 15.12
N ILE A 4 2.00 -4.84 14.05
CA ILE A 4 1.63 -4.45 12.69
C ILE A 4 1.09 -5.70 12.00
N VAL A 5 -0.16 -5.63 11.54
CA VAL A 5 -0.82 -6.76 10.87
C VAL A 5 -1.12 -6.37 9.45
N THR A 6 -0.42 -6.99 8.51
CA THR A 6 -0.51 -6.61 7.09
C THR A 6 -0.58 -7.84 6.18
N ARG A 7 -1.12 -7.63 5.00
CA ARG A 7 -1.09 -8.60 3.89
C ARG A 7 0.02 -8.24 2.90
N SER A 8 0.44 -6.99 2.89
CA SER A 8 1.33 -6.41 1.90
C SER A 8 2.53 -5.77 2.59
N PHE A 9 3.68 -6.44 2.57
CA PHE A 9 4.91 -5.94 3.19
C PHE A 9 6.12 -6.26 2.28
N PRO A 10 7.21 -5.47 2.30
CA PRO A 10 8.39 -5.81 1.51
C PRO A 10 8.89 -7.25 1.75
N PRO A 11 9.60 -7.87 0.80
CA PRO A 11 10.30 -7.24 -0.36
C PRO A 11 9.43 -6.97 -1.58
N GLU A 12 8.17 -7.37 -1.61
CA GLU A 12 7.27 -7.02 -2.72
C GLU A 12 7.15 -5.49 -2.85
N ILE A 13 7.22 -4.99 -4.09
CA ILE A 13 7.17 -3.55 -4.39
C ILE A 13 5.73 -3.12 -4.64
N GLY A 14 5.29 -2.07 -3.97
CA GLY A 14 3.98 -1.46 -4.16
C GLY A 14 3.67 -0.36 -3.16
N GLY A 15 2.65 0.44 -3.44
CA GLY A 15 2.29 1.58 -2.58
C GLY A 15 1.92 1.18 -1.15
N MET A 16 1.19 0.06 -0.99
CA MET A 16 0.81 -0.44 0.33
C MET A 16 2.02 -0.99 1.09
N GLN A 17 2.89 -1.73 0.40
CA GLN A 17 4.12 -2.25 0.97
C GLN A 17 5.02 -1.13 1.48
N ASN A 18 5.21 -0.09 0.66
CA ASN A 18 6.00 1.08 1.02
C ASN A 18 5.38 1.86 2.19
N LEU A 19 4.05 2.03 2.21
CA LEU A 19 3.35 2.68 3.31
C LEU A 19 3.54 1.91 4.62
N MET A 20 3.28 0.61 4.61
CA MET A 20 3.40 -0.21 5.82
C MET A 20 4.85 -0.32 6.29
N TRP A 21 5.80 -0.38 5.35
CA TRP A 21 7.22 -0.32 5.66
C TRP A 21 7.62 1.00 6.32
N GLY A 22 7.29 2.15 5.70
CA GLY A 22 7.60 3.47 6.22
C GLY A 22 7.01 3.70 7.61
N LEU A 23 5.72 3.36 7.79
CA LEU A 23 5.03 3.43 9.08
C LEU A 23 5.73 2.57 10.14
N THR A 24 6.05 1.31 9.80
CA THR A 24 6.69 0.38 10.74
C THR A 24 8.09 0.88 11.13
N LYS A 25 8.87 1.33 10.15
CA LYS A 25 10.22 1.86 10.36
C LYS A 25 10.20 3.08 11.29
N GLU A 26 9.29 4.03 11.08
CA GLU A 26 9.17 5.20 11.93
C GLU A 26 8.73 4.83 13.35
N LEU A 27 7.71 4.00 13.50
CA LEU A 27 7.25 3.54 14.81
C LEU A 27 8.30 2.72 15.57
N SER A 28 9.19 2.00 14.87
CA SER A 28 10.23 1.19 15.51
C SER A 28 11.34 2.01 16.17
N LYS A 29 11.43 3.32 15.89
CA LYS A 29 12.36 4.21 16.58
C LYS A 29 12.01 4.40 18.06
N ASP A 30 10.70 4.42 18.38
CA ASP A 30 10.21 4.73 19.72
C ASP A 30 9.54 3.54 20.42
N TYR A 31 9.17 2.52 19.66
CA TYR A 31 8.40 1.40 20.17
C TYR A 31 8.94 0.05 19.71
N MET A 32 8.86 -0.93 20.57
CA MET A 32 9.02 -2.33 20.17
C MET A 32 7.89 -2.71 19.20
N ILE A 33 8.26 -3.21 18.04
CA ILE A 33 7.32 -3.62 16.98
C ILE A 33 7.49 -5.12 16.68
N LYS A 34 6.37 -5.81 16.46
CA LYS A 34 6.33 -7.11 15.80
C LYS A 34 5.37 -7.02 14.61
N VAL A 35 5.83 -7.46 13.46
CA VAL A 35 5.05 -7.49 12.23
C VAL A 35 4.53 -8.91 11.98
N PHE A 36 3.25 -9.05 11.67
CA PHE A 36 2.66 -10.26 11.11
C PHE A 36 2.28 -9.99 9.66
N ALA A 37 3.04 -10.56 8.73
CA ALA A 37 2.86 -10.35 7.30
C ALA A 37 2.57 -11.66 6.56
N ASP A 38 1.99 -11.58 5.37
CA ASP A 38 1.90 -12.74 4.49
C ASP A 38 3.29 -13.10 3.96
N TYR A 39 3.51 -14.40 3.75
CA TYR A 39 4.74 -14.92 3.12
C TYR A 39 4.94 -14.29 1.74
N GLN A 40 6.16 -13.92 1.46
CA GLN A 40 6.65 -13.42 0.17
C GLN A 40 7.88 -14.22 -0.24
N LYS A 41 8.09 -14.39 -1.54
CA LYS A 41 9.34 -14.99 -2.04
C LYS A 41 10.51 -14.06 -1.67
N ASP A 42 11.67 -14.64 -1.40
CA ASP A 42 12.93 -13.92 -1.12
C ASP A 42 12.89 -12.96 0.10
N TYR A 43 11.96 -13.20 1.05
CA TYR A 43 11.77 -12.35 2.23
C TYR A 43 12.96 -12.37 3.21
N LYS A 44 13.73 -13.45 3.27
CA LYS A 44 14.77 -13.64 4.29
C LYS A 44 15.81 -12.53 4.28
N PHE A 45 16.35 -12.24 3.10
CA PHE A 45 17.34 -11.18 2.94
C PHE A 45 16.82 -9.80 3.40
N PHE A 46 15.55 -9.50 3.17
CA PHE A 46 14.92 -8.28 3.66
C PHE A 46 14.74 -8.32 5.18
N ASP A 47 14.23 -9.43 5.72
CA ASP A 47 13.90 -9.55 7.14
C ASP A 47 15.17 -9.53 8.04
N GLU A 48 16.32 -9.96 7.52
CA GLU A 48 17.62 -9.89 8.20
C GLU A 48 18.19 -8.46 8.33
N GLN A 49 17.71 -7.53 7.52
CA GLN A 49 18.19 -6.12 7.50
C GLN A 49 17.41 -5.19 8.40
N VAL A 50 16.36 -5.66 9.06
CA VAL A 50 15.48 -4.82 9.88
C VAL A 50 15.70 -5.04 11.37
N SER A 51 15.45 -4.00 12.18
CA SER A 51 15.65 -4.03 13.63
C SER A 51 14.47 -4.58 14.42
N PHE A 52 13.37 -4.95 13.76
CA PHE A 52 12.16 -5.45 14.40
C PHE A 52 11.80 -6.87 13.90
N SER A 53 11.06 -7.61 14.72
CA SER A 53 10.67 -8.99 14.41
C SER A 53 9.56 -9.04 13.35
N ILE A 54 9.72 -9.88 12.32
CA ILE A 54 8.71 -10.15 11.31
C ILE A 54 8.34 -11.64 11.34
N GLU A 55 7.06 -11.92 11.50
CA GLU A 55 6.44 -13.24 11.40
C GLU A 55 5.78 -13.39 10.02
N ARG A 56 6.37 -14.21 9.14
CA ARG A 56 5.85 -14.46 7.79
C ARG A 56 4.95 -15.69 7.79
N VAL A 57 3.65 -15.45 7.51
CA VAL A 57 2.67 -16.54 7.51
C VAL A 57 2.54 -17.12 6.11
N ALA A 58 3.00 -18.35 5.94
CA ALA A 58 2.91 -19.12 4.69
C ALA A 58 1.62 -19.96 4.62
N GLY A 59 1.41 -20.59 3.46
CA GLY A 59 0.32 -21.52 3.22
C GLY A 59 -0.67 -21.06 2.16
N ILE A 60 -1.70 -21.87 1.94
CA ILE A 60 -2.75 -21.62 0.93
C ILE A 60 -3.46 -20.30 1.24
N LYS A 61 -3.62 -19.45 0.23
CA LYS A 61 -4.07 -18.06 0.34
C LYS A 61 -5.33 -17.87 1.20
N PHE A 62 -6.33 -18.73 1.08
CA PHE A 62 -7.58 -18.59 1.84
C PHE A 62 -7.44 -19.05 3.31
N LEU A 63 -6.56 -20.04 3.62
CA LEU A 63 -6.28 -20.51 4.98
C LEU A 63 -5.30 -19.60 5.73
N ARG A 64 -4.46 -18.87 5.01
CA ARG A 64 -3.44 -18.00 5.58
C ARG A 64 -4.00 -16.97 6.55
N LYS A 65 -5.16 -16.40 6.24
CA LYS A 65 -5.82 -15.43 7.13
C LYS A 65 -6.21 -16.04 8.49
N TYR A 66 -6.67 -17.29 8.51
CA TYR A 66 -7.05 -18.00 9.75
C TYR A 66 -5.80 -18.32 10.56
N ARG A 67 -4.77 -18.86 9.92
CA ARG A 67 -3.49 -19.18 10.57
C ARG A 67 -2.84 -17.92 11.16
N LYS A 68 -2.83 -16.80 10.40
CA LYS A 68 -2.29 -15.54 10.88
C LYS A 68 -3.07 -15.01 12.08
N ALA A 69 -4.40 -15.05 12.04
CA ALA A 69 -5.24 -14.63 13.14
C ALA A 69 -5.03 -15.52 14.40
N GLN A 70 -4.88 -16.83 14.25
CA GLN A 70 -4.57 -17.74 15.36
C GLN A 70 -3.25 -17.36 16.02
N LEU A 71 -2.17 -17.20 15.24
CA LEU A 71 -0.86 -16.80 15.75
C LEU A 71 -0.92 -15.47 16.52
N ILE A 72 -1.66 -14.48 15.99
CA ILE A 72 -1.82 -13.19 16.64
C ILE A 72 -2.64 -13.31 17.93
N ASN A 73 -3.74 -14.06 17.90
CA ASN A 73 -4.57 -14.27 19.09
C ASN A 73 -3.81 -14.97 20.22
N GLU A 74 -2.99 -15.96 19.90
CA GLU A 74 -2.11 -16.64 20.87
C GLU A 74 -1.04 -15.68 21.37
N PHE A 75 -0.36 -14.97 20.48
CA PHE A 75 0.68 -14.02 20.84
C PHE A 75 0.17 -12.91 21.77
N THR A 76 -1.05 -12.41 21.55
CA THR A 76 -1.64 -11.35 22.36
C THR A 76 -2.01 -11.78 23.77
N LYS A 77 -2.21 -13.08 24.03
CA LYS A 77 -2.49 -13.61 25.37
C LYS A 77 -1.25 -13.60 26.26
N GLY A 78 -0.08 -13.91 25.69
CA GLY A 78 1.18 -14.07 26.44
C GLY A 78 2.05 -12.80 26.52
N ASN A 79 1.64 -11.68 25.86
CA ASN A 79 2.49 -10.51 25.72
C ASN A 79 1.77 -9.21 26.07
N LYS A 80 2.52 -8.23 26.60
CA LYS A 80 2.03 -6.86 26.86
C LYS A 80 1.93 -6.06 25.55
N ILE A 81 0.78 -6.11 24.89
CA ILE A 81 0.51 -5.40 23.66
C ILE A 81 -0.19 -4.07 23.96
N LYS A 82 0.36 -2.96 23.44
CA LYS A 82 -0.23 -1.61 23.53
C LYS A 82 -1.36 -1.41 22.54
N GLY A 83 -1.20 -1.98 21.31
CA GLY A 83 -2.20 -1.89 20.26
C GLY A 83 -1.81 -2.68 19.02
N ILE A 84 -2.76 -2.82 18.11
CA ILE A 84 -2.63 -3.50 16.82
C ILE A 84 -2.93 -2.47 15.72
N ILE A 85 -2.05 -2.34 14.75
CA ILE A 85 -2.23 -1.48 13.59
C ILE A 85 -2.33 -2.37 12.36
N ALA A 86 -3.40 -2.22 11.59
CA ALA A 86 -3.66 -3.04 10.41
C ALA A 86 -3.79 -2.18 9.14
N ASP A 87 -3.26 -2.71 8.05
CA ASP A 87 -3.33 -2.12 6.71
C ASP A 87 -4.71 -2.18 6.07
N HIS A 88 -5.60 -3.01 6.62
CA HIS A 88 -6.86 -3.35 5.97
C HIS A 88 -7.81 -4.02 6.97
N TRP A 89 -9.12 -3.76 6.88
CA TRP A 89 -10.12 -4.39 7.75
C TRP A 89 -10.08 -5.93 7.76
N LYS A 90 -9.79 -6.57 6.61
CA LYS A 90 -9.63 -8.04 6.54
C LYS A 90 -8.47 -8.58 7.38
N SER A 91 -7.48 -7.75 7.65
CA SER A 91 -6.36 -8.11 8.52
C SER A 91 -6.77 -8.20 9.99
N LEU A 92 -7.88 -7.56 10.37
CA LEU A 92 -8.47 -7.58 11.72
C LEU A 92 -9.64 -8.55 11.87
N GLU A 93 -10.26 -9.00 10.79
CA GLU A 93 -11.56 -9.71 10.77
C GLU A 93 -11.63 -10.91 11.74
N LEU A 94 -10.54 -11.63 11.93
CA LEU A 94 -10.49 -12.83 12.76
C LEU A 94 -9.69 -12.65 14.06
N ILE A 95 -9.27 -11.41 14.36
CA ILE A 95 -8.48 -11.11 15.57
C ILE A 95 -9.42 -10.86 16.74
N LYS A 96 -9.47 -11.81 17.66
CA LYS A 96 -10.37 -11.84 18.83
C LYS A 96 -9.70 -11.32 20.11
N THR A 97 -9.02 -10.19 20.06
CA THR A 97 -8.40 -9.60 21.26
C THR A 97 -9.10 -8.32 21.67
N THR A 98 -9.07 -8.02 22.97
CA THR A 98 -9.55 -6.77 23.55
C THR A 98 -8.54 -5.62 23.45
N LYS A 99 -7.36 -5.87 22.88
CA LYS A 99 -6.36 -4.84 22.67
C LYS A 99 -6.84 -3.79 21.68
N ARG A 100 -6.41 -2.55 21.88
CA ARG A 100 -6.73 -1.42 20.99
C ARG A 100 -6.35 -1.73 19.55
N LYS A 101 -7.21 -1.39 18.62
CA LYS A 101 -7.02 -1.62 17.20
C LYS A 101 -7.11 -0.31 16.42
N ILE A 102 -6.16 -0.13 15.51
CA ILE A 102 -6.14 0.95 14.53
C ILE A 102 -6.21 0.29 13.16
N CYS A 103 -7.13 0.75 12.32
CA CYS A 103 -7.30 0.23 10.96
C CYS A 103 -7.05 1.34 9.94
N LEU A 104 -6.13 1.12 9.02
CA LEU A 104 -5.95 2.00 7.88
C LEU A 104 -6.99 1.64 6.81
N ILE A 105 -7.59 2.67 6.18
CA ILE A 105 -8.51 2.52 5.06
C ILE A 105 -8.05 3.37 3.87
N HIS A 106 -8.24 2.82 2.64
CA HIS A 106 -7.67 3.38 1.41
C HIS A 106 -8.71 3.65 0.31
N GLY A 107 -9.98 3.32 0.57
CA GLY A 107 -11.13 3.61 -0.28
C GLY A 107 -11.69 2.38 -1.00
N LYS A 108 -10.92 1.70 -1.86
CA LYS A 108 -11.44 0.59 -2.67
C LYS A 108 -12.02 -0.55 -1.82
N GLU A 109 -11.36 -0.90 -0.74
CA GLU A 109 -11.68 -2.06 0.12
C GLU A 109 -12.90 -1.84 1.02
N ILE A 110 -13.33 -0.59 1.18
CA ILE A 110 -14.54 -0.23 1.92
C ILE A 110 -15.69 0.19 1.00
N ASN A 111 -15.42 0.39 -0.30
CA ASN A 111 -16.42 0.85 -1.27
C ASN A 111 -17.34 -0.28 -1.70
N HIS A 112 -18.18 -0.74 -0.78
CA HIS A 112 -19.24 -1.72 -1.03
C HIS A 112 -20.60 -1.04 -0.80
N GLU A 113 -21.58 -1.34 -1.65
CA GLU A 113 -22.92 -0.79 -1.51
C GLU A 113 -23.50 -1.10 -0.14
N LYS A 114 -24.14 -0.09 0.45
CA LYS A 114 -24.74 -0.17 1.78
C LYS A 114 -25.76 -1.32 1.86
N GLY A 115 -25.64 -2.13 2.89
CA GLY A 115 -26.52 -3.28 3.13
C GLY A 115 -26.06 -4.59 2.47
N THR A 116 -25.08 -4.58 1.58
CA THR A 116 -24.51 -5.82 1.01
C THR A 116 -23.76 -6.63 2.08
N SER A 117 -23.59 -7.93 1.85
CA SER A 117 -22.87 -8.81 2.76
C SER A 117 -21.43 -8.35 3.04
N LEU A 118 -20.73 -7.81 2.03
CA LEU A 118 -19.39 -7.24 2.19
C LEU A 118 -19.41 -5.95 3.02
N ASN A 119 -20.38 -5.05 2.77
CA ASN A 119 -20.51 -3.83 3.58
C ASN A 119 -20.78 -4.18 5.05
N LYS A 120 -21.70 -5.09 5.32
CA LYS A 120 -21.99 -5.55 6.71
C LYS A 120 -20.75 -6.11 7.40
N ARG A 121 -19.94 -6.91 6.69
CA ARG A 121 -18.67 -7.43 7.23
C ARG A 121 -17.66 -6.34 7.53
N VAL A 122 -17.51 -5.34 6.64
CA VAL A 122 -16.65 -4.17 6.89
C VAL A 122 -17.08 -3.46 8.17
N LEU A 123 -18.36 -3.14 8.28
CA LEU A 123 -18.90 -2.42 9.44
C LEU A 123 -18.73 -3.22 10.74
N GLU A 124 -18.97 -4.53 10.71
CA GLU A 124 -18.80 -5.40 11.89
C GLU A 124 -17.34 -5.38 12.39
N VAL A 125 -16.36 -5.42 11.47
CA VAL A 125 -14.95 -5.33 11.85
C VAL A 125 -14.59 -3.95 12.38
N LEU A 126 -15.01 -2.89 11.66
CA LEU A 126 -14.66 -1.51 12.01
C LEU A 126 -15.35 -1.02 13.28
N LYS A 127 -16.52 -1.58 13.64
CA LYS A 127 -17.18 -1.34 14.93
C LYS A 127 -16.28 -1.66 16.12
N ASN A 128 -15.42 -2.67 15.99
CA ASN A 128 -14.48 -3.11 17.04
C ASN A 128 -13.07 -2.50 16.90
N VAL A 129 -12.96 -1.37 16.21
CA VAL A 129 -11.73 -0.60 16.02
C VAL A 129 -11.89 0.74 16.74
N GLU A 130 -10.90 1.16 17.49
CA GLU A 130 -10.92 2.46 18.20
C GLU A 130 -10.64 3.63 17.27
N VAL A 131 -9.70 3.47 16.33
CA VAL A 131 -9.32 4.53 15.42
C VAL A 131 -9.23 3.97 14.02
N ILE A 132 -9.91 4.63 13.10
CA ILE A 132 -9.89 4.33 11.68
C ILE A 132 -9.13 5.47 10.98
N VAL A 133 -8.01 5.14 10.36
CA VAL A 133 -7.17 6.12 9.67
C VAL A 133 -7.52 6.11 8.19
N ALA A 134 -8.17 7.16 7.72
CA ALA A 134 -8.44 7.38 6.30
C ALA A 134 -7.26 8.11 5.64
N ASN A 135 -6.80 7.60 4.49
CA ASN A 135 -5.67 8.16 3.76
C ASN A 135 -5.98 9.48 3.05
N SER A 136 -7.22 9.94 3.05
CA SER A 136 -7.66 11.20 2.44
C SER A 136 -9.05 11.60 2.94
N LYS A 137 -9.43 12.86 2.75
CA LYS A 137 -10.80 13.34 2.98
C LYS A 137 -11.82 12.54 2.15
N TYR A 138 -11.51 12.26 0.88
CA TYR A 138 -12.36 11.44 0.03
C TYR A 138 -12.63 10.05 0.65
N THR A 139 -11.60 9.39 1.17
CA THR A 139 -11.76 8.07 1.80
C THR A 139 -12.56 8.15 3.10
N ARG A 140 -12.40 9.21 3.90
CA ARG A 140 -13.22 9.48 5.08
C ARG A 140 -14.69 9.62 4.68
N ASP A 141 -14.99 10.51 3.74
CA ASP A 141 -16.36 10.80 3.32
C ASP A 141 -17.03 9.56 2.71
N LEU A 142 -16.27 8.78 1.93
CA LEU A 142 -16.73 7.48 1.44
C LEU A 142 -17.05 6.51 2.59
N ALA A 143 -16.20 6.42 3.61
CA ALA A 143 -16.43 5.55 4.76
C ALA A 143 -17.72 5.92 5.50
N ILE A 144 -17.95 7.20 5.78
CA ILE A 144 -19.17 7.73 6.39
C ILE A 144 -20.40 7.38 5.52
N GLN A 145 -20.29 7.63 4.22
CA GLN A 145 -21.34 7.28 3.26
C GLN A 145 -21.68 5.79 3.25
N ARG A 146 -20.71 4.91 3.53
CA ARG A 146 -20.88 3.45 3.65
C ARG A 146 -21.34 3.00 5.03
N GLY A 147 -21.51 3.90 6.00
CA GLY A 147 -22.05 3.65 7.33
C GLY A 147 -21.03 3.44 8.44
N VAL A 148 -19.78 3.83 8.22
CA VAL A 148 -18.74 3.84 9.27
C VAL A 148 -18.97 5.01 10.22
N GLU A 149 -18.79 4.80 11.52
CA GLU A 149 -18.95 5.82 12.57
C GLU A 149 -17.90 6.94 12.37
N GLU A 150 -18.37 8.17 12.19
CA GLU A 150 -17.52 9.32 11.87
C GLU A 150 -16.52 9.64 12.99
N GLU A 151 -16.95 9.50 14.23
CA GLU A 151 -16.16 9.82 15.43
C GLU A 151 -14.90 8.96 15.55
N LYS A 152 -14.87 7.81 14.91
CA LYS A 152 -13.71 6.92 14.88
C LYS A 152 -12.71 7.25 13.76
N ILE A 153 -13.10 8.11 12.81
CA ILE A 153 -12.31 8.35 11.62
C ILE A 153 -11.42 9.57 11.77
N VAL A 154 -10.12 9.39 11.59
CA VAL A 154 -9.14 10.45 11.47
C VAL A 154 -8.54 10.44 10.06
N VAL A 155 -8.27 11.61 9.50
CA VAL A 155 -7.60 11.72 8.20
C VAL A 155 -6.12 11.93 8.43
N ILE A 156 -5.31 10.99 7.97
CA ILE A 156 -3.85 11.10 7.94
C ILE A 156 -3.38 10.78 6.52
N ASN A 157 -2.92 11.79 5.81
CA ASN A 157 -2.37 11.59 4.48
C ASN A 157 -1.10 10.73 4.54
N PRO A 158 -0.91 9.79 3.61
CA PRO A 158 0.30 8.98 3.56
C PRO A 158 1.55 9.83 3.45
N GLY A 159 2.53 9.53 4.30
CA GLY A 159 3.85 10.12 4.17
C GLY A 159 4.60 9.54 2.96
N VAL A 160 5.64 10.23 2.56
CA VAL A 160 6.60 9.77 1.56
C VAL A 160 7.96 9.55 2.23
N ASN A 161 8.69 8.55 1.76
CA ASN A 161 10.05 8.37 2.22
C ASN A 161 10.91 9.54 1.75
N LEU A 162 11.82 9.98 2.62
CA LEU A 162 12.80 11.00 2.24
C LEU A 162 13.61 10.49 1.05
N VAL A 163 13.78 11.38 0.08
CA VAL A 163 14.61 11.09 -1.09
C VAL A 163 16.05 10.89 -0.62
N GLN A 164 16.65 9.76 -0.96
CA GLN A 164 18.07 9.54 -0.76
C GLN A 164 18.87 10.48 -1.68
N GLU A 165 20.12 10.76 -1.32
CA GLU A 165 21.00 11.54 -2.18
C GLU A 165 21.05 10.94 -3.59
N LEU A 166 20.82 11.80 -4.57
CA LEU A 166 20.78 11.38 -5.97
C LEU A 166 22.21 11.02 -6.42
N ASN A 167 22.34 9.88 -7.07
CA ASN A 167 23.59 9.47 -7.68
C ASN A 167 23.93 10.40 -8.86
N LYS A 168 24.91 11.29 -8.66
CA LYS A 168 25.30 12.30 -9.64
C LYS A 168 25.61 11.70 -11.02
N LYS A 169 26.33 10.58 -11.09
CA LYS A 169 26.63 9.90 -12.35
C LYS A 169 25.38 9.44 -13.10
N MET A 170 24.33 8.99 -12.37
CA MET A 170 23.06 8.61 -12.99
C MET A 170 22.31 9.85 -13.49
N LEU A 171 22.32 10.95 -12.74
CA LEU A 171 21.72 12.22 -13.18
C LEU A 171 22.36 12.71 -14.47
N ASP A 172 23.69 12.80 -14.52
CA ASP A 172 24.42 13.23 -15.69
C ASP A 172 24.07 12.39 -16.94
N ARG A 173 23.96 11.06 -16.76
CA ARG A 173 23.53 10.16 -17.86
C ARG A 173 22.10 10.45 -18.33
N VAL A 174 21.18 10.69 -17.42
CA VAL A 174 19.79 11.03 -17.76
C VAL A 174 19.72 12.38 -18.43
N GLU A 175 20.48 13.38 -17.96
CA GLU A 175 20.55 14.70 -18.57
C GLU A 175 21.08 14.65 -20.01
N ILE A 176 22.15 13.88 -20.24
CA ILE A 176 22.69 13.67 -21.60
C ILE A 176 21.63 13.00 -22.50
N LEU A 177 20.97 11.95 -22.00
CA LEU A 177 19.95 11.22 -22.75
C LEU A 177 18.76 12.11 -23.15
N LEU A 178 18.39 13.06 -22.28
CA LEU A 178 17.21 13.91 -22.47
C LEU A 178 17.54 15.33 -22.96
N LYS A 179 18.80 15.61 -23.28
CA LYS A 179 19.30 16.95 -23.58
C LYS A 179 18.46 17.75 -24.60
N TYR A 180 17.99 17.07 -25.63
CA TYR A 180 17.25 17.70 -26.74
C TYR A 180 15.73 17.49 -26.66
N ASN A 181 15.25 16.87 -25.58
CA ASN A 181 13.83 16.55 -25.43
C ASN A 181 13.10 17.57 -24.56
N SER A 182 12.06 18.18 -25.11
CA SER A 182 11.17 19.10 -24.41
C SER A 182 9.81 19.18 -25.14
N PRO A 183 8.66 19.16 -24.43
CA PRO A 183 8.52 18.89 -23.01
C PRO A 183 8.82 17.43 -22.65
N ARG A 184 9.14 17.19 -21.37
CA ARG A 184 9.38 15.85 -20.84
C ARG A 184 8.20 15.42 -19.98
N LEU A 185 7.52 14.35 -20.37
CA LEU A 185 6.40 13.76 -19.64
C LEU A 185 6.87 12.46 -18.97
N ILE A 186 6.42 12.22 -17.74
CA ILE A 186 6.76 11.00 -17.01
C ILE A 186 5.51 10.40 -16.35
N THR A 187 5.39 9.07 -16.43
CA THR A 187 4.45 8.30 -15.62
C THR A 187 5.20 7.21 -14.87
N ILE A 188 5.07 7.22 -13.54
CA ILE A 188 5.61 6.18 -12.66
C ILE A 188 4.42 5.41 -12.09
N SER A 189 4.13 4.22 -12.64
CA SER A 189 2.99 3.42 -12.17
C SER A 189 3.09 1.97 -12.65
N ARG A 190 2.24 1.10 -12.07
CA ARG A 190 2.03 -0.23 -12.68
C ARG A 190 1.40 -0.08 -14.05
N PHE A 191 1.77 -0.96 -14.98
CA PHE A 191 1.16 -1.04 -16.30
C PHE A 191 -0.13 -1.84 -16.22
N ASP A 192 -1.18 -1.21 -15.73
CA ASP A 192 -2.53 -1.74 -15.66
C ASP A 192 -3.52 -0.81 -16.40
N LYS A 193 -4.66 -1.35 -16.87
CA LYS A 193 -5.67 -0.61 -17.66
C LYS A 193 -6.12 0.69 -16.99
N ARG A 194 -6.19 0.72 -15.65
CA ARG A 194 -6.61 1.92 -14.89
C ARG A 194 -5.65 3.10 -15.05
N LYS A 195 -4.38 2.82 -15.37
CA LYS A 195 -3.34 3.85 -15.53
C LYS A 195 -3.39 4.50 -16.90
N ASN A 196 -4.10 3.87 -17.84
CA ASN A 196 -4.53 4.46 -19.10
C ASN A 196 -3.39 5.00 -19.97
N HIS A 197 -2.27 4.28 -19.98
CA HIS A 197 -1.09 4.62 -20.79
C HIS A 197 -1.43 4.76 -22.29
N GLU A 198 -2.35 3.93 -22.77
CA GLU A 198 -2.81 3.96 -24.17
C GLU A 198 -3.31 5.35 -24.58
N LYS A 199 -4.20 5.96 -23.79
CA LYS A 199 -4.72 7.31 -24.10
C LYS A 199 -3.63 8.38 -24.05
N ILE A 200 -2.64 8.24 -23.17
CA ILE A 200 -1.51 9.15 -23.12
C ILE A 200 -0.70 9.04 -24.43
N ILE A 201 -0.40 7.81 -24.86
CA ILE A 201 0.34 7.57 -26.11
C ILE A 201 -0.42 8.09 -27.32
N MET A 202 -1.74 7.88 -27.37
CA MET A 202 -2.59 8.45 -28.43
C MET A 202 -2.54 10.00 -28.45
N ALA A 203 -2.60 10.64 -27.28
CA ALA A 203 -2.50 12.08 -27.18
C ALA A 203 -1.13 12.62 -27.62
N LEU A 204 -0.06 11.85 -27.41
CA LEU A 204 1.28 12.23 -27.84
C LEU A 204 1.42 12.36 -29.37
N ARG A 205 0.66 11.60 -30.15
CA ARG A 205 0.65 11.74 -31.62
C ARG A 205 0.26 13.16 -32.05
N ASN A 206 -0.73 13.74 -31.40
CA ASN A 206 -1.16 15.11 -31.68
C ASN A 206 -0.18 16.14 -31.11
N LEU A 207 0.32 15.90 -29.89
CA LEU A 207 1.26 16.81 -29.24
C LEU A 207 2.59 16.89 -29.96
N LYS A 208 3.02 15.81 -30.64
CA LYS A 208 4.28 15.78 -31.42
C LYS A 208 4.26 16.74 -32.62
N GLN A 209 3.07 17.09 -33.13
CA GLN A 209 2.94 18.10 -34.20
C GLN A 209 3.26 19.52 -33.69
N ILE A 210 2.98 19.77 -32.40
CA ILE A 210 3.23 21.07 -31.74
C ILE A 210 4.62 21.09 -31.09
N TYR A 211 5.01 19.94 -30.52
CA TYR A 211 6.28 19.74 -29.81
C TYR A 211 7.07 18.57 -30.42
N PRO A 212 7.82 18.79 -31.51
CA PRO A 212 8.51 17.71 -32.22
C PRO A 212 9.46 16.90 -31.33
N ASN A 213 10.05 17.53 -30.32
CA ASN A 213 11.01 16.93 -29.42
C ASN A 213 10.39 16.44 -28.10
N ILE A 214 9.06 16.33 -28.03
CA ILE A 214 8.39 15.79 -26.84
C ILE A 214 8.85 14.35 -26.56
N ILE A 215 9.08 14.04 -25.29
CA ILE A 215 9.35 12.67 -24.85
C ILE A 215 8.39 12.26 -23.74
N TYR A 216 7.97 11.01 -23.79
CA TYR A 216 7.19 10.39 -22.73
C TYR A 216 7.94 9.19 -22.15
N ILE A 217 8.19 9.23 -20.85
CA ILE A 217 8.92 8.22 -20.09
C ILE A 217 7.93 7.44 -19.23
N CYS A 218 7.83 6.13 -19.49
CA CYS A 218 7.02 5.21 -18.69
C CYS A 218 7.93 4.37 -17.79
N ILE A 219 7.74 4.47 -16.47
CA ILE A 219 8.48 3.67 -15.50
C ILE A 219 7.49 2.77 -14.75
N GLY A 220 7.68 1.45 -14.88
CA GLY A 220 6.85 0.46 -14.22
C GLY A 220 6.88 -0.89 -14.91
N TYR A 221 5.98 -1.76 -14.46
CA TYR A 221 5.74 -3.09 -15.02
C TYR A 221 4.27 -3.48 -14.79
N GLY A 222 3.77 -4.48 -15.51
CA GLY A 222 2.41 -4.99 -15.34
C GLY A 222 1.85 -5.68 -16.56
N ASP A 223 0.60 -6.11 -16.46
CA ASP A 223 -0.07 -6.95 -17.48
C ASP A 223 -0.22 -6.26 -18.83
N GLU A 224 -0.24 -4.91 -18.87
CA GLU A 224 -0.39 -4.11 -20.08
C GLU A 224 0.96 -3.79 -20.76
N GLU A 225 2.10 -4.27 -20.27
CA GLU A 225 3.42 -3.90 -20.79
C GLU A 225 3.55 -4.24 -22.29
N GLN A 226 3.14 -5.44 -22.70
CA GLN A 226 3.22 -5.86 -24.10
C GLN A 226 2.32 -5.01 -25.02
N ASN A 227 1.11 -4.66 -24.53
CA ASN A 227 0.18 -3.80 -25.26
C ASN A 227 0.76 -2.39 -25.42
N ILE A 228 1.36 -1.84 -24.35
CA ILE A 228 1.99 -0.51 -24.37
C ILE A 228 3.15 -0.49 -25.35
N ARG A 229 4.00 -1.52 -25.39
CA ARG A 229 5.12 -1.62 -26.34
C ARG A 229 4.64 -1.63 -27.79
N LYS A 230 3.61 -2.43 -28.11
CA LYS A 230 3.01 -2.47 -29.45
C LYS A 230 2.39 -1.15 -29.91
N LEU A 231 2.00 -0.29 -28.99
CA LEU A 231 1.43 1.03 -29.34
C LEU A 231 2.51 2.06 -29.68
N VAL A 232 3.76 1.80 -29.34
CA VAL A 232 4.89 2.71 -29.54
C VAL A 232 5.69 2.33 -30.80
N GLU A 233 5.62 1.06 -31.22
CA GLU A 233 6.13 0.56 -32.51
C GLU A 233 5.29 1.09 -33.68
#